data_ab549a8b1c89fb95142515417993f7c8
#
_entry.id   ab549a8b1c89fb95142515417993f7c8
#
_cell.length_a   1.000
_cell.length_b   1.000
_cell.length_c   1.000
_cell.angle_alpha   90.00
_cell.angle_beta   90.00
_cell.angle_gamma   90.00
#
_symmetry.space_group_name_H-M   'P 1'
#
loop_
_entity.id
_entity.type
_entity.pdbx_description
1 polymer ?
#
loop_
_entity_poly.entity_id
_entity_poly.type
_entity_poly.pdbx_seq_one_letter_code
_entity_poly.pdbx_strand_id
1 'polypeptide(L)'
;MADYFNQIRQAIIETPENEVFTKQGIKPLYAAYPEARINIIAQAPGQKAQEQQMFWNDRSGQRLRDWLGVSWDEFYHSRKIAIMPMDFYFLGKGRSGDLPPRADFAKKWHPQLIKLMPHIQLTILVGSYASHAYLHLPRSVKQTTIVQNYQKYLPDYFPIIHPSPRNQIWIKKNPWFRTNVLPDLQHRVRKIMEL
;
A
#
# COMPACT_ATOMS: atom_id res chain seq x y z
N MET A 1 -1.31 19.90 13.10
CA MET A 1 -1.03 18.60 12.42
C MET A 1 -1.43 18.62 10.93
N ALA A 2 -2.62 19.06 10.54
CA ALA A 2 -3.01 19.13 9.13
C ALA A 2 -2.01 19.91 8.25
N ASP A 3 -1.42 20.96 8.79
CA ASP A 3 -0.43 21.79 8.09
C ASP A 3 0.84 21.01 7.72
N TYR A 4 1.35 20.13 8.59
CA TYR A 4 2.55 19.33 8.30
C TYR A 4 2.35 18.33 7.17
N PHE A 5 1.17 17.69 7.04
CA PHE A 5 0.87 16.83 5.88
C PHE A 5 0.87 17.64 4.57
N ASN A 6 0.34 18.86 4.60
CA ASN A 6 0.36 19.75 3.43
C ASN A 6 1.79 20.19 3.08
N GLN A 7 2.61 20.52 4.07
CA GLN A 7 4.02 20.86 3.87
C GLN A 7 4.80 19.72 3.22
N ILE A 8 4.62 18.48 3.70
CA ILE A 8 5.26 17.31 3.09
C ILE A 8 4.74 17.11 1.66
N ARG A 9 3.43 17.23 1.43
CA ARG A 9 2.85 17.12 0.09
C ARG A 9 3.44 18.15 -0.86
N GLN A 10 3.57 19.37 -0.42
CA GLN A 10 4.17 20.45 -1.21
C GLN A 10 5.65 20.17 -1.50
N ALA A 11 6.41 19.73 -0.50
CA ALA A 11 7.81 19.34 -0.67
C ALA A 11 7.98 18.19 -1.67
N ILE A 12 7.05 17.20 -1.68
CA ILE A 12 7.04 16.14 -2.69
C ILE A 12 6.84 16.75 -4.09
N ILE A 13 5.86 17.64 -4.25
CA ILE A 13 5.54 18.28 -5.54
C ILE A 13 6.73 19.08 -6.07
N GLU A 14 7.41 19.82 -5.20
CA GLU A 14 8.53 20.72 -5.55
C GLU A 14 9.88 19.99 -5.72
N THR A 15 9.96 18.73 -5.36
CA THR A 15 11.19 17.94 -5.53
C THR A 15 11.55 17.81 -7.01
N PRO A 16 12.80 18.11 -7.43
CA PRO A 16 13.20 18.08 -8.84
C PRO A 16 12.89 16.77 -9.56
N GLU A 17 13.03 15.63 -8.88
CA GLU A 17 12.72 14.32 -9.45
C GLU A 17 11.23 14.16 -9.83
N ASN A 18 10.36 15.06 -9.35
CA ASN A 18 8.91 15.05 -9.61
C ASN A 18 8.48 16.15 -10.60
N GLU A 19 9.41 16.95 -11.09
CA GLU A 19 9.12 18.09 -11.98
C GLU A 19 8.30 17.69 -13.22
N VAL A 20 8.59 16.51 -13.78
CA VAL A 20 7.88 15.98 -14.94
C VAL A 20 6.38 15.79 -14.66
N PHE A 21 6.03 15.38 -13.44
CA PHE A 21 4.64 15.21 -13.02
C PHE A 21 4.00 16.58 -12.70
N THR A 22 4.73 17.43 -12.01
CA THR A 22 4.28 18.78 -11.62
C THR A 22 3.96 19.64 -12.85
N LYS A 23 4.80 19.62 -13.88
CA LYS A 23 4.56 20.30 -15.16
C LYS A 23 3.30 19.81 -15.90
N GLN A 24 2.88 18.59 -15.66
CA GLN A 24 1.65 17.99 -16.20
C GLN A 24 0.44 18.16 -15.27
N GLY A 25 0.58 18.86 -14.14
CA GLY A 25 -0.48 19.01 -13.14
C GLY A 25 -0.80 17.73 -12.37
N ILE A 26 0.06 16.71 -12.45
CA ILE A 26 -0.13 15.42 -11.77
C ILE A 26 0.31 15.56 -10.31
N LYS A 27 -0.60 15.24 -9.39
CA LYS A 27 -0.36 15.30 -7.95
C LYS A 27 0.08 13.93 -7.40
N PRO A 28 0.89 13.89 -6.32
CA PRO A 28 1.23 12.65 -5.65
C PRO A 28 -0.03 11.98 -5.08
N LEU A 29 -0.23 10.70 -5.39
CA LEU A 29 -1.41 9.95 -4.98
C LEU A 29 -1.09 9.06 -3.77
N TYR A 30 -1.46 9.53 -2.59
CA TYR A 30 -1.41 8.83 -1.32
C TYR A 30 -2.45 9.38 -0.35
N ALA A 31 -2.75 8.64 0.71
CA ALA A 31 -3.60 9.09 1.80
C ALA A 31 -2.90 8.85 3.14
N ALA A 32 -2.80 9.90 3.94
CA ALA A 32 -2.18 9.87 5.26
C ALA A 32 -3.00 10.74 6.22
N TYR A 33 -3.32 10.20 7.39
CA TYR A 33 -4.19 10.86 8.38
C TYR A 33 -3.65 10.66 9.79
N PRO A 34 -3.72 11.66 10.66
CA PRO A 34 -3.29 11.52 12.06
C PRO A 34 -4.00 10.35 12.78
N GLU A 35 -5.26 10.10 12.40
CA GLU A 35 -6.10 9.06 12.99
C GLU A 35 -5.87 7.65 12.42
N ALA A 36 -4.99 7.52 11.42
CA ALA A 36 -4.74 6.25 10.76
C ALA A 36 -4.23 5.20 11.76
N ARG A 37 -4.85 4.04 11.73
CA ARG A 37 -4.50 2.86 12.57
C ARG A 37 -3.90 1.73 11.73
N ILE A 38 -4.22 1.72 10.45
CA ILE A 38 -3.69 0.76 9.47
C ILE A 38 -3.00 1.55 8.35
N ASN A 39 -1.81 1.10 7.95
CA ASN A 39 -1.12 1.63 6.79
C ASN A 39 -1.05 0.56 5.70
N ILE A 40 -1.43 0.88 4.47
CA ILE A 40 -1.34 -0.02 3.32
C ILE A 40 -0.23 0.46 2.40
N ILE A 41 0.78 -0.38 2.22
CA ILE A 41 1.92 -0.10 1.35
C ILE A 41 1.92 -1.05 0.15
N ALA A 42 1.84 -0.48 -1.05
CA ALA A 42 1.87 -1.21 -2.33
C ALA A 42 2.99 -0.66 -3.23
N GLN A 43 3.07 -1.10 -4.48
CA GLN A 43 4.12 -0.69 -5.40
C GLN A 43 4.06 0.81 -5.76
N ALA A 44 3.04 1.21 -6.50
CA ALA A 44 2.79 2.56 -7.00
C ALA A 44 1.34 2.64 -7.49
N PRO A 45 0.78 3.85 -7.70
CA PRO A 45 -0.49 3.98 -8.41
C PRO A 45 -0.40 3.39 -9.81
N GLY A 46 -1.46 2.72 -10.26
CA GLY A 46 -1.62 2.40 -11.67
C GLY A 46 -2.05 3.63 -12.48
N GLN A 47 -1.91 3.56 -13.82
CA GLN A 47 -2.25 4.66 -14.71
C GLN A 47 -3.65 5.25 -14.44
N LYS A 48 -4.68 4.39 -14.41
CA LYS A 48 -6.06 4.82 -14.14
C LYS A 48 -6.24 5.46 -12.77
N ALA A 49 -5.56 4.93 -11.75
CA ALA A 49 -5.62 5.49 -10.40
C ALA A 49 -5.05 6.92 -10.37
N GLN A 50 -3.93 7.15 -11.07
CA GLN A 50 -3.33 8.47 -11.20
C GLN A 50 -4.21 9.43 -11.99
N GLU A 51 -4.75 9.00 -13.14
CA GLU A 51 -5.66 9.82 -13.96
C GLU A 51 -6.93 10.22 -13.21
N GLN A 52 -7.50 9.29 -12.43
CA GLN A 52 -8.71 9.53 -11.63
C GLN A 52 -8.43 10.20 -10.27
N GLN A 53 -7.15 10.32 -9.88
CA GLN A 53 -6.73 10.74 -8.55
C GLN A 53 -7.41 9.93 -7.43
N MET A 54 -7.62 8.64 -7.70
CA MET A 54 -8.28 7.72 -6.78
C MET A 54 -7.59 6.36 -6.76
N PHE A 55 -6.94 6.05 -5.63
CA PHE A 55 -6.26 4.76 -5.43
C PHE A 55 -7.28 3.63 -5.24
N TRP A 56 -6.94 2.43 -5.72
CA TRP A 56 -7.72 1.21 -5.51
C TRP A 56 -9.19 1.27 -6.00
N ASN A 57 -9.49 2.14 -6.99
CA ASN A 57 -10.81 2.26 -7.60
C ASN A 57 -10.94 1.36 -8.84
N ASP A 58 -10.61 0.08 -8.68
CA ASP A 58 -10.66 -0.92 -9.73
C ASP A 58 -10.99 -2.32 -9.14
N ARG A 59 -10.93 -3.35 -10.00
CA ARG A 59 -11.16 -4.75 -9.57
C ARG A 59 -10.15 -5.22 -8.51
N SER A 60 -8.91 -4.72 -8.55
CA SER A 60 -7.91 -5.05 -7.52
C SER A 60 -8.27 -4.39 -6.20
N GLY A 61 -8.74 -3.16 -6.23
CA GLY A 61 -9.20 -2.44 -5.05
C GLY A 61 -10.44 -3.05 -4.41
N GLN A 62 -11.42 -3.47 -5.23
CA GLN A 62 -12.57 -4.22 -4.70
C GLN A 62 -12.09 -5.48 -3.96
N ARG A 63 -11.21 -6.26 -4.58
CA ARG A 63 -10.66 -7.46 -3.95
C ARG A 63 -9.84 -7.16 -2.71
N LEU A 64 -9.11 -6.04 -2.68
CA LEU A 64 -8.38 -5.63 -1.48
C LEU A 64 -9.33 -5.37 -0.33
N ARG A 65 -10.41 -4.62 -0.55
CA ARG A 65 -11.45 -4.37 0.47
C ARG A 65 -12.10 -5.67 0.95
N ASP A 66 -12.42 -6.58 0.04
CA ASP A 66 -12.94 -7.91 0.39
C ASP A 66 -11.96 -8.70 1.27
N TRP A 67 -10.66 -8.66 0.95
CA TRP A 67 -9.62 -9.32 1.75
C TRP A 67 -9.42 -8.68 3.13
N LEU A 68 -9.60 -7.37 3.22
CA LEU A 68 -9.54 -6.65 4.49
C LEU A 68 -10.82 -6.81 5.32
N GLY A 69 -11.92 -7.20 4.69
CA GLY A 69 -13.24 -7.27 5.32
C GLY A 69 -13.81 -5.89 5.67
N VAL A 70 -13.54 -4.89 4.82
CA VAL A 70 -14.00 -3.51 4.99
C VAL A 70 -14.90 -3.06 3.83
N SER A 71 -15.86 -2.22 4.14
CA SER A 71 -16.73 -1.58 3.16
C SER A 71 -15.99 -0.50 2.36
N TRP A 72 -16.62 0.02 1.33
CA TRP A 72 -16.16 1.17 0.58
C TRP A 72 -15.99 2.40 1.48
N ASP A 73 -16.98 2.67 2.31
CA ASP A 73 -16.98 3.82 3.19
C ASP A 73 -15.89 3.76 4.25
N GLU A 74 -15.71 2.61 4.88
CA GLU A 74 -14.63 2.36 5.83
C GLU A 74 -13.23 2.53 5.20
N PHE A 75 -13.08 2.10 3.95
CA PHE A 75 -11.80 2.19 3.25
C PHE A 75 -11.44 3.62 2.87
N TYR A 76 -12.39 4.41 2.37
CA TYR A 76 -12.11 5.75 1.82
C TYR A 76 -12.40 6.90 2.78
N HIS A 77 -13.37 6.76 3.70
CA HIS A 77 -13.89 7.86 4.48
C HIS A 77 -13.62 7.77 5.98
N SER A 78 -13.26 6.58 6.50
CA SER A 78 -13.01 6.41 7.94
C SER A 78 -11.80 7.18 8.47
N ARG A 79 -10.84 7.57 7.61
CA ARG A 79 -9.53 8.12 7.96
C ARG A 79 -8.68 7.19 8.86
N LYS A 80 -9.16 5.99 9.18
CA LYS A 80 -8.43 4.97 9.95
C LYS A 80 -7.42 4.18 9.08
N ILE A 81 -7.52 4.27 7.75
CA ILE A 81 -6.64 3.58 6.79
C ILE A 81 -5.81 4.62 6.03
N ALA A 82 -4.50 4.56 6.19
CA ALA A 82 -3.54 5.27 5.36
C ALA A 82 -3.14 4.40 4.16
N ILE A 83 -2.88 5.02 3.02
CA ILE A 83 -2.44 4.36 1.79
C ILE A 83 -1.19 5.06 1.29
N MET A 84 -0.06 4.39 1.42
CA MET A 84 1.26 4.94 1.11
C MET A 84 2.01 3.99 0.17
N PRO A 85 1.77 4.02 -1.15
CA PRO A 85 2.55 3.20 -2.08
C PRO A 85 4.04 3.55 -2.02
N MET A 86 4.92 2.63 -2.42
CA MET A 86 6.37 2.80 -2.45
C MET A 86 6.81 3.98 -3.34
N ASP A 87 5.99 4.34 -4.33
CA ASP A 87 6.09 5.58 -5.08
C ASP A 87 4.69 6.20 -5.21
N PHE A 88 4.58 7.52 -5.13
CA PHE A 88 3.30 8.22 -5.16
C PHE A 88 2.85 8.60 -6.57
N TYR A 89 3.61 8.21 -7.58
CA TYR A 89 3.32 8.49 -8.98
C TYR A 89 3.35 7.22 -9.82
N PHE A 90 2.56 7.21 -10.89
CA PHE A 90 2.66 6.20 -11.93
C PHE A 90 3.88 6.49 -12.81
N LEU A 91 4.85 5.61 -12.82
CA LEU A 91 6.13 5.80 -13.51
C LEU A 91 6.12 5.34 -14.97
N GLY A 92 5.00 4.81 -15.44
CA GLY A 92 4.88 4.27 -16.80
C GLY A 92 4.78 2.75 -16.84
N LYS A 93 4.68 2.21 -18.05
CA LYS A 93 4.60 0.77 -18.32
C LYS A 93 5.95 0.21 -18.76
N GLY A 94 6.32 -0.93 -18.18
CA GLY A 94 7.42 -1.75 -18.63
C GLY A 94 6.97 -2.91 -19.54
N ARG A 95 7.89 -3.81 -19.86
CA ARG A 95 7.62 -4.97 -20.74
C ARG A 95 6.57 -5.94 -20.15
N SER A 96 6.50 -6.07 -18.83
CA SER A 96 5.65 -7.05 -18.15
C SER A 96 4.81 -6.47 -17.02
N GLY A 97 4.38 -5.23 -17.14
CA GLY A 97 3.58 -4.53 -16.13
C GLY A 97 4.06 -3.10 -15.92
N ASP A 98 3.65 -2.48 -14.82
CA ASP A 98 4.06 -1.13 -14.48
C ASP A 98 5.54 -1.11 -14.03
N LEU A 99 6.23 -0.01 -14.30
CA LEU A 99 7.62 0.18 -13.88
C LEU A 99 7.76 0.05 -12.35
N PRO A 100 8.94 -0.39 -11.87
CA PRO A 100 9.21 -0.47 -10.44
C PRO A 100 9.18 0.92 -9.78
N PRO A 101 8.86 1.00 -8.47
CA PRO A 101 8.99 2.24 -7.74
C PRO A 101 10.45 2.70 -7.68
N ARG A 102 10.68 4.00 -7.60
CA ARG A 102 12.02 4.57 -7.42
C ARG A 102 12.63 4.10 -6.10
N ALA A 103 13.88 3.70 -6.14
CA ALA A 103 14.55 2.99 -5.03
C ALA A 103 14.54 3.78 -3.69
N ASP A 104 14.72 5.09 -3.76
CA ASP A 104 14.87 5.94 -2.57
C ASP A 104 13.63 6.77 -2.24
N PHE A 105 12.58 6.71 -3.08
CA PHE A 105 11.39 7.51 -2.90
C PHE A 105 10.69 7.23 -1.55
N ALA A 106 10.40 5.97 -1.28
CA ALA A 106 9.78 5.58 -0.01
C ALA A 106 10.69 5.88 1.20
N LYS A 107 12.00 5.64 1.08
CA LYS A 107 12.96 5.94 2.15
C LYS A 107 12.99 7.42 2.53
N LYS A 108 12.80 8.31 1.55
CA LYS A 108 12.78 9.76 1.75
C LYS A 108 11.47 10.24 2.39
N TRP A 109 10.32 9.75 1.92
CA TRP A 109 9.03 10.34 2.25
C TRP A 109 8.22 9.59 3.31
N HIS A 110 8.31 8.24 3.34
CA HIS A 110 7.53 7.45 4.29
C HIS A 110 7.84 7.77 5.75
N PRO A 111 9.11 7.89 6.21
CA PRO A 111 9.39 8.19 7.62
C PRO A 111 8.76 9.51 8.08
N GLN A 112 8.74 10.53 7.22
CA GLN A 112 8.17 11.83 7.53
C GLN A 112 6.64 11.75 7.73
N LEU A 113 5.95 11.00 6.87
CA LEU A 113 4.50 10.79 6.95
C LEU A 113 4.13 9.87 8.13
N ILE A 114 4.86 8.77 8.32
CA ILE A 114 4.62 7.80 9.41
C ILE A 114 4.74 8.49 10.77
N LYS A 115 5.72 9.37 10.95
CA LYS A 115 5.88 10.16 12.18
C LYS A 115 4.64 10.98 12.54
N LEU A 116 3.84 11.38 11.56
CA LEU A 116 2.60 12.13 11.76
C LEU A 116 1.37 11.22 11.99
N MET A 117 1.55 9.90 11.95
CA MET A 117 0.51 8.90 12.12
C MET A 117 0.82 7.98 13.32
N PRO A 118 0.85 8.50 14.56
CA PRO A 118 1.34 7.77 15.73
C PRO A 118 0.44 6.61 16.17
N HIS A 119 -0.75 6.49 15.60
CA HIS A 119 -1.73 5.46 15.98
C HIS A 119 -1.71 4.22 15.06
N ILE A 120 -0.78 4.13 14.10
CA ILE A 120 -0.64 2.94 13.26
C ILE A 120 -0.27 1.74 14.14
N GLN A 121 -1.09 0.69 14.05
CA GLN A 121 -0.94 -0.58 14.77
C GLN A 121 -0.58 -1.73 13.83
N LEU A 122 -0.84 -1.60 12.53
CA LEU A 122 -0.55 -2.63 11.53
C LEU A 122 -0.21 -1.98 10.19
N THR A 123 0.89 -2.43 9.58
CA THR A 123 1.22 -2.08 8.21
C THR A 123 1.02 -3.30 7.30
N ILE A 124 0.13 -3.18 6.32
CA ILE A 124 -0.17 -4.22 5.34
C ILE A 124 0.74 -4.03 4.13
N LEU A 125 1.59 -5.02 3.85
CA LEU A 125 2.56 -4.97 2.75
C LEU A 125 2.01 -5.73 1.55
N VAL A 126 1.61 -5.00 0.51
CA VAL A 126 0.94 -5.53 -0.67
C VAL A 126 1.94 -5.78 -1.80
N GLY A 127 2.29 -7.04 -2.01
CA GLY A 127 3.20 -7.47 -3.07
C GLY A 127 4.69 -7.36 -2.71
N SER A 128 5.53 -7.78 -3.65
CA SER A 128 6.96 -8.01 -3.40
C SER A 128 7.77 -6.73 -3.10
N TYR A 129 7.50 -5.62 -3.77
CA TYR A 129 8.26 -4.39 -3.54
C TYR A 129 8.13 -3.88 -2.10
N ALA A 130 6.90 -3.80 -1.59
CA ALA A 130 6.64 -3.40 -0.21
C ALA A 130 7.22 -4.43 0.78
N SER A 131 6.99 -5.73 0.55
CA SER A 131 7.46 -6.78 1.44
C SER A 131 8.99 -6.81 1.56
N HIS A 132 9.72 -6.78 0.43
CA HIS A 132 11.18 -6.82 0.50
C HIS A 132 11.78 -5.57 1.14
N ALA A 133 11.21 -4.40 0.85
CA ALA A 133 11.71 -3.14 1.39
C ALA A 133 11.51 -3.03 2.91
N TYR A 134 10.31 -3.33 3.39
CA TYR A 134 9.95 -3.14 4.79
C TYR A 134 10.40 -4.28 5.71
N LEU A 135 10.50 -5.49 5.17
CA LEU A 135 11.00 -6.65 5.93
C LEU A 135 12.51 -6.83 5.79
N HIS A 136 13.18 -5.94 5.07
CA HIS A 136 14.63 -5.98 4.81
C HIS A 136 15.09 -7.33 4.23
N LEU A 137 14.27 -7.91 3.34
CA LEU A 137 14.54 -9.22 2.75
C LEU A 137 15.21 -9.09 1.38
N PRO A 138 16.15 -9.97 1.04
CA PRO A 138 16.75 -10.00 -0.28
C PRO A 138 15.70 -10.41 -1.33
N ARG A 139 15.85 -9.92 -2.56
CA ARG A 139 14.91 -10.21 -3.67
C ARG A 139 14.82 -11.69 -4.05
N SER A 140 15.77 -12.51 -3.63
CA SER A 140 15.76 -13.96 -3.80
C SER A 140 14.66 -14.66 -2.99
N VAL A 141 14.18 -14.07 -1.90
CA VAL A 141 13.08 -14.61 -1.10
C VAL A 141 11.77 -14.45 -1.87
N LYS A 142 11.10 -15.54 -2.17
CA LYS A 142 9.85 -15.54 -2.93
C LYS A 142 8.72 -14.94 -2.12
N GLN A 143 7.86 -14.11 -2.75
CA GLN A 143 6.68 -13.53 -2.12
C GLN A 143 5.75 -14.59 -1.51
N THR A 144 5.64 -15.77 -2.13
CA THR A 144 4.89 -16.90 -1.58
C THR A 144 5.39 -17.31 -0.21
N THR A 145 6.72 -17.43 -0.05
CA THR A 145 7.36 -17.77 1.23
C THR A 145 7.12 -16.69 2.29
N ILE A 146 7.22 -15.42 1.90
CA ILE A 146 6.96 -14.30 2.80
C ILE A 146 5.51 -14.35 3.32
N VAL A 147 4.54 -14.48 2.42
CA VAL A 147 3.11 -14.53 2.77
C VAL A 147 2.77 -15.78 3.58
N GLN A 148 3.37 -16.93 3.26
CA GLN A 148 3.15 -18.16 4.01
C GLN A 148 3.64 -18.06 5.46
N ASN A 149 4.68 -17.27 5.70
CA ASN A 149 5.28 -17.05 7.02
C ASN A 149 4.88 -15.69 7.62
N TYR A 150 3.75 -15.12 7.24
CA TYR A 150 3.33 -13.76 7.64
C TYR A 150 3.35 -13.53 9.16
N GLN A 151 3.07 -14.57 9.95
CA GLN A 151 3.05 -14.50 11.41
C GLN A 151 4.40 -14.07 12.04
N LYS A 152 5.53 -14.31 11.33
CA LYS A 152 6.87 -13.90 11.79
C LYS A 152 7.06 -12.38 11.82
N TYR A 153 6.20 -11.65 11.11
CA TYR A 153 6.32 -10.19 10.95
C TYR A 153 5.31 -9.42 11.79
N LEU A 154 4.44 -10.13 12.49
CA LEU A 154 3.49 -9.55 13.42
C LEU A 154 4.16 -9.08 14.71
N PRO A 155 3.61 -8.07 15.39
CA PRO A 155 2.35 -7.38 15.09
C PRO A 155 2.48 -6.26 14.06
N ASP A 156 3.68 -5.86 13.68
CA ASP A 156 3.92 -4.62 12.94
C ASP A 156 3.57 -4.71 11.46
N TYR A 157 3.86 -5.88 10.83
CA TYR A 157 3.70 -6.06 9.38
C TYR A 157 2.84 -7.27 9.04
N PHE A 158 1.99 -7.11 8.03
CA PHE A 158 1.20 -8.20 7.46
C PHE A 158 1.41 -8.25 5.94
N PRO A 159 2.30 -9.11 5.43
CA PRO A 159 2.54 -9.23 4.01
C PRO A 159 1.43 -10.04 3.32
N ILE A 160 0.95 -9.54 2.18
CA ILE A 160 0.01 -10.23 1.30
C ILE A 160 0.49 -10.17 -0.16
N ILE A 161 -0.07 -11.03 -1.01
CA ILE A 161 0.12 -10.89 -2.46
C ILE A 161 -0.67 -9.68 -2.98
N HIS A 162 -0.30 -9.18 -4.16
CA HIS A 162 -1.09 -8.15 -4.81
C HIS A 162 -2.48 -8.70 -5.21
N PRO A 163 -3.59 -7.97 -4.96
CA PRO A 163 -4.97 -8.43 -5.24
C PRO A 163 -5.33 -8.40 -6.73
N SER A 164 -4.35 -8.36 -7.62
CA SER A 164 -4.56 -8.37 -9.07
C SER A 164 -5.34 -9.61 -9.54
N PRO A 165 -6.25 -9.47 -10.52
CA PRO A 165 -6.85 -10.59 -11.20
C PRO A 165 -5.84 -11.61 -11.75
N ARG A 166 -4.64 -11.18 -12.11
CA ARG A 166 -3.56 -12.07 -12.61
C ARG A 166 -3.11 -13.11 -11.59
N ASN A 167 -3.34 -12.88 -10.30
CA ASN A 167 -2.95 -13.80 -9.22
C ASN A 167 -3.98 -14.91 -8.93
N GLN A 168 -5.02 -15.07 -9.75
CA GLN A 168 -6.02 -16.14 -9.55
C GLN A 168 -5.42 -17.54 -9.59
N ILE A 169 -4.49 -17.78 -10.51
CA ILE A 169 -3.80 -19.09 -10.62
C ILE A 169 -2.98 -19.35 -9.36
N TRP A 170 -2.27 -18.32 -8.86
CA TRP A 170 -1.51 -18.42 -7.63
C TRP A 170 -2.43 -18.75 -6.43
N ILE A 171 -3.56 -18.06 -6.30
CA ILE A 171 -4.53 -18.29 -5.22
C ILE A 171 -5.08 -19.72 -5.27
N LYS A 172 -5.39 -20.23 -6.47
CA LYS A 172 -5.83 -21.63 -6.63
C LYS A 172 -4.77 -22.65 -6.18
N LYS A 173 -3.49 -22.37 -6.46
CA LYS A 173 -2.36 -23.20 -6.07
C LYS A 173 -1.98 -23.08 -4.59
N ASN A 174 -2.47 -22.06 -3.90
CA ASN A 174 -2.16 -21.77 -2.50
C ASN A 174 -3.45 -21.57 -1.69
N PRO A 175 -4.26 -22.63 -1.49
CA PRO A 175 -5.56 -22.53 -0.82
C PRO A 175 -5.45 -21.99 0.61
N TRP A 176 -4.34 -22.26 1.30
CA TRP A 176 -4.04 -21.75 2.64
C TRP A 176 -4.12 -20.21 2.74
N PHE A 177 -3.93 -19.49 1.63
CA PHE A 177 -4.09 -18.05 1.62
C PHE A 177 -5.53 -17.63 1.99
N ARG A 178 -6.53 -18.34 1.43
CA ARG A 178 -7.94 -18.08 1.74
C ARG A 178 -8.38 -18.63 3.08
N THR A 179 -7.85 -19.79 3.47
CA THR A 179 -8.31 -20.51 4.68
C THR A 179 -7.63 -20.04 5.95
N ASN A 180 -6.40 -19.51 5.86
CA ASN A 180 -5.60 -19.15 7.02
C ASN A 180 -5.24 -17.66 7.04
N VAL A 181 -4.68 -17.15 5.93
CA VAL A 181 -4.13 -15.79 5.91
C VAL A 181 -5.24 -14.73 5.92
N LEU A 182 -6.23 -14.86 5.03
CA LEU A 182 -7.31 -13.87 4.94
C LEU A 182 -8.18 -13.80 6.20
N PRO A 183 -8.58 -14.92 6.84
CA PRO A 183 -9.34 -14.82 8.09
C PRO A 183 -8.59 -14.13 9.22
N ASP A 184 -7.28 -14.38 9.38
CA ASP A 184 -6.48 -13.68 10.39
C ASP A 184 -6.31 -12.18 10.06
N LEU A 185 -6.10 -11.86 8.77
CA LEU A 185 -6.05 -10.46 8.32
C LEU A 185 -7.34 -9.72 8.65
N GLN A 186 -8.48 -10.29 8.28
CA GLN A 186 -9.81 -9.70 8.53
C GLN A 186 -10.08 -9.54 10.03
N HIS A 187 -9.73 -10.55 10.84
CA HIS A 187 -9.87 -10.47 12.30
C HIS A 187 -9.06 -9.30 12.87
N ARG A 188 -7.78 -9.14 12.46
CA ARG A 188 -6.93 -8.04 12.92
C ARG A 188 -7.43 -6.68 12.46
N VAL A 189 -7.78 -6.55 11.18
CA VAL A 189 -8.33 -5.31 10.63
C VAL A 189 -9.57 -4.89 11.40
N ARG A 190 -10.52 -5.81 11.61
CA ARG A 190 -11.75 -5.54 12.35
C ARG A 190 -11.46 -5.08 13.78
N LYS A 191 -10.56 -5.77 14.48
CA LYS A 191 -10.15 -5.42 15.84
C LYS A 191 -9.52 -4.02 15.92
N ILE A 192 -8.61 -3.70 15.00
CA ILE A 192 -7.89 -2.42 14.96
C ILE A 192 -8.84 -1.27 14.61
N MET A 193 -9.75 -1.51 13.68
CA MET A 193 -10.74 -0.51 13.27
C MET A 193 -11.94 -0.40 14.22
N GLU A 194 -12.06 -1.29 15.19
CA GLU A 194 -13.19 -1.37 16.12
C GLU A 194 -14.54 -1.58 15.39
N LEU A 195 -14.57 -2.59 14.51
CA LEU A 195 -15.73 -2.98 13.69
C LEU A 195 -16.40 -4.23 14.23
#